data_448fda718f4a1d3b0a3b7d0dd86ca7b4
#
_entry.id   448fda718f4a1d3b0a3b7d0dd86ca7b4
#
_cell.length_a   1.000
_cell.length_b   1.000
_cell.length_c   1.000
_cell.angle_alpha   90.00
_cell.angle_beta   90.00
_cell.angle_gamma   90.00
#
_symmetry.space_group_name_H-M   'P 1'
#
loop_
_entity.id
_entity.type
_entity.pdbx_description
1 polymer ?
#
loop_
_entity_poly.entity_id
_entity_poly.type
_entity_poly.pdbx_seq_one_letter_code
_entity_poly.pdbx_strand_id
1 'polypeptide(L)'
;MRPTTIAAVATALLLAAGAAQADVLHFDAVLKGANETPPNAARGHGEVIAMLDTDRRTLDYTVTYSGLSGPATTAGFQQHGAALAPAIAASALGKATEFHGDVQLTDTQISNLKAGQWSFNISTMDHPGGEIGGSLKRTSGSY
;
A
#
# COMPACT_ATOMS: atom_id res chain seq x y z
N MET A 1 -23.02 59.68 20.91
CA MET A 1 -22.73 59.27 20.80
C MET A 1 -22.38 58.24 20.49
N ARG A 2 -22.05 57.69 20.43
CA ARG A 2 -21.74 56.81 20.06
C ARG A 2 -21.30 55.78 19.64
N PRO A 3 -21.01 55.13 19.52
CA PRO A 3 -20.67 54.35 19.17
C PRO A 3 -20.20 53.46 18.71
N THR A 4 -19.84 52.91 18.46
CA THR A 4 -19.41 52.26 18.06
C THR A 4 -19.06 51.16 17.66
N THR A 5 -18.77 50.51 17.53
CA THR A 5 -18.52 49.65 17.23
C THR A 5 -17.97 48.74 16.74
N ILE A 6 -17.61 48.18 16.62
CA ILE A 6 -17.05 47.43 16.25
C ILE A 6 -16.75 46.35 15.85
N ALA A 7 -16.52 45.69 15.78
CA ALA A 7 -16.32 44.88 15.37
C ALA A 7 -15.75 43.90 14.99
N ALA A 8 -15.38 43.42 15.06
CA ALA A 8 -14.99 42.57 14.95
C ALA A 8 -14.54 41.68 14.22
N VAL A 9 -14.53 41.13 14.07
CA VAL A 9 -14.22 40.40 13.34
C VAL A 9 -13.31 39.51 13.08
N ALA A 10 -12.79 39.35 12.96
CA ALA A 10 -11.88 38.69 12.75
C ALA A 10 -11.86 37.39 12.66
N THR A 11 -11.85 36.84 12.94
CA THR A 11 -12.02 35.69 13.05
C THR A 11 -11.71 34.80 12.03
N ALA A 12 -12.16 34.61 11.49
CA ALA A 12 -12.09 33.81 10.56
C ALA A 12 -10.90 33.16 10.26
N LEU A 13 -10.10 33.55 10.16
CA LEU A 13 -9.08 33.08 9.75
C LEU A 13 -8.61 31.96 10.19
N LEU A 14 -8.69 31.74 11.16
CA LEU A 14 -8.18 30.73 11.66
C LEU A 14 -8.37 29.53 10.97
N LEU A 15 -9.34 29.36 10.51
CA LEU A 15 -9.58 28.25 9.93
C LEU A 15 -8.63 27.77 8.99
N ALA A 16 -8.14 28.47 8.29
CA ALA A 16 -7.29 28.03 7.29
C ALA A 16 -6.17 27.26 7.80
N ALA A 17 -5.82 27.54 8.93
CA ALA A 17 -4.68 26.91 9.41
C ALA A 17 -4.89 25.47 9.61
N GLY A 18 -6.03 25.09 9.91
CA GLY A 18 -6.23 23.73 10.20
C GLY A 18 -6.13 22.85 8.98
N ALA A 19 -6.04 23.45 7.87
CA ALA A 19 -6.04 22.66 6.69
C ALA A 19 -4.79 21.86 6.48
N ALA A 20 -3.81 22.00 7.29
CA ALA A 20 -2.59 21.25 7.11
C ALA A 20 -2.78 19.82 7.56
N GLN A 21 -3.53 19.06 6.84
CA GLN A 21 -3.71 17.66 7.15
C GLN A 21 -2.80 16.83 6.29
N ALA A 22 -2.36 15.71 6.84
CA ALA A 22 -1.57 14.77 6.10
C ALA A 22 -2.38 14.25 4.92
N ASP A 23 -1.75 14.15 3.78
CA ASP A 23 -2.37 13.52 2.64
C ASP A 23 -2.25 12.01 2.81
N VAL A 24 -3.37 11.34 2.76
CA VAL A 24 -3.40 9.88 2.77
C VAL A 24 -3.78 9.41 1.38
N LEU A 25 -2.88 8.68 0.76
CA LEU A 25 -3.09 8.17 -0.58
C LEU A 25 -3.39 6.68 -0.51
N HIS A 26 -4.36 6.26 -1.30
CA HIS A 26 -4.81 4.87 -1.31
C HIS A 26 -4.30 4.15 -2.55
N PHE A 27 -3.85 2.92 -2.35
CA PHE A 27 -3.37 2.06 -3.42
C PHE A 27 -3.96 0.67 -3.24
N ASP A 28 -4.15 -0.05 -4.32
CA ASP A 28 -4.50 -1.46 -4.23
C ASP A 28 -3.85 -2.25 -5.35
N ALA A 29 -3.78 -3.54 -5.16
CA ALA A 29 -3.28 -4.46 -6.15
C ALA A 29 -4.10 -5.75 -6.10
N VAL A 30 -4.43 -6.27 -7.28
CA VAL A 30 -5.06 -7.57 -7.39
C VAL A 30 -3.96 -8.58 -7.71
N LEU A 31 -3.84 -9.61 -6.90
CA LEU A 31 -2.78 -10.60 -7.02
C LEU A 31 -3.28 -11.84 -7.75
N LYS A 32 -2.62 -12.19 -8.84
CA LYS A 32 -2.98 -13.33 -9.66
C LYS A 32 -1.73 -13.95 -10.29
N GLY A 33 -1.79 -15.22 -10.59
CA GLY A 33 -0.72 -15.88 -11.33
C GLY A 33 -0.52 -15.32 -12.73
N ALA A 34 -1.58 -14.86 -13.35
CA ALA A 34 -1.51 -14.26 -14.69
C ALA A 34 -0.68 -12.97 -14.73
N ASN A 35 -0.50 -12.33 -13.59
CA ASN A 35 0.29 -11.10 -13.49
C ASN A 35 1.77 -11.36 -13.25
N GLU A 36 2.17 -12.61 -13.08
CA GLU A 36 3.56 -12.94 -12.87
C GLU A 36 4.36 -12.88 -14.16
N THR A 37 5.68 -12.83 -14.06
CA THR A 37 6.58 -12.81 -15.22
C THR A 37 7.59 -13.95 -15.08
N PRO A 38 7.43 -15.01 -15.84
CA PRO A 38 6.36 -15.26 -16.80
C PRO A 38 5.03 -15.59 -16.12
N PRO A 39 3.91 -15.36 -16.78
CA PRO A 39 2.62 -15.69 -16.20
C PRO A 39 2.50 -17.18 -15.91
N ASN A 40 1.79 -17.54 -14.86
CA ASN A 40 1.54 -18.92 -14.53
C ASN A 40 0.03 -19.17 -14.41
N ALA A 41 -0.34 -20.44 -14.34
CA ALA A 41 -1.74 -20.84 -14.28
C ALA A 41 -2.24 -21.07 -12.87
N ALA A 42 -1.57 -20.51 -11.88
CA ALA A 42 -1.97 -20.67 -10.49
C ALA A 42 -3.38 -20.13 -10.27
N ARG A 43 -4.14 -20.86 -9.49
CA ARG A 43 -5.53 -20.49 -9.21
C ARG A 43 -5.66 -19.57 -7.99
N GLY A 44 -4.59 -19.38 -7.28
CA GLY A 44 -4.58 -18.48 -6.13
C GLY A 44 -4.88 -17.05 -6.52
N HIS A 45 -5.39 -16.31 -5.59
CA HIS A 45 -5.68 -14.90 -5.78
C HIS A 45 -5.53 -14.16 -4.46
N GLY A 46 -5.38 -12.87 -4.53
CA GLY A 46 -5.25 -12.05 -3.36
C GLY A 46 -5.44 -10.58 -3.68
N GLU A 47 -5.33 -9.79 -2.64
CA GLU A 47 -5.46 -8.34 -2.77
C GLU A 47 -4.57 -7.66 -1.76
N VAL A 48 -3.99 -6.55 -2.15
CA VAL A 48 -3.27 -5.66 -1.24
C VAL A 48 -4.03 -4.35 -1.20
N ILE A 49 -4.30 -3.87 0.00
CA ILE A 49 -4.85 -2.53 0.20
C ILE A 49 -3.81 -1.78 1.01
N ALA A 50 -3.39 -0.63 0.54
CA ALA A 50 -2.35 0.14 1.19
C ALA A 50 -2.71 1.61 1.28
N MET A 51 -2.28 2.22 2.37
CA MET A 51 -2.50 3.64 2.60
C MET A 51 -1.18 4.30 2.94
N LEU A 52 -0.83 5.31 2.19
CA LEU A 52 0.40 6.07 2.40
C LEU A 52 0.09 7.39 3.08
N ASP A 53 0.67 7.56 4.26
CA ASP A 53 0.67 8.85 4.95
C ASP A 53 1.91 9.60 4.47
N THR A 54 1.72 10.65 3.70
CA THR A 54 2.84 11.36 3.08
C THR A 54 3.64 12.18 4.08
N ASP A 55 3.03 12.60 5.18
CA ASP A 55 3.76 13.35 6.20
C ASP A 55 4.68 12.44 7.01
N ARG A 56 4.20 11.27 7.34
CA ARG A 56 4.98 10.30 8.11
C ARG A 56 5.81 9.40 7.23
N ARG A 57 5.56 9.42 5.92
CA ARG A 57 6.21 8.55 4.96
C ARG A 57 6.03 7.08 5.30
N THR A 58 4.89 6.75 5.86
CA THR A 58 4.59 5.39 6.29
C THR A 58 3.50 4.80 5.39
N LEU A 59 3.76 3.61 4.89
CA LEU A 59 2.79 2.85 4.12
C LEU A 59 2.24 1.74 5.01
N ASP A 60 0.95 1.83 5.32
CA ASP A 60 0.26 0.79 6.05
C ASP A 60 -0.44 -0.09 5.04
N TYR A 61 -0.34 -1.39 5.19
CA TYR A 61 -0.93 -2.29 4.20
C TYR A 61 -1.55 -3.52 4.82
N THR A 62 -2.57 -4.03 4.14
CA THR A 62 -3.25 -5.28 4.48
C THR A 62 -3.22 -6.16 3.24
N VAL A 63 -2.83 -7.40 3.41
CA VAL A 63 -2.78 -8.38 2.33
C VAL A 63 -3.70 -9.54 2.68
N THR A 64 -4.57 -9.88 1.73
CA THR A 64 -5.42 -11.07 1.84
C THR A 64 -5.12 -11.97 0.65
N TYR A 65 -5.16 -13.26 0.86
CA TYR A 65 -4.89 -14.21 -0.22
C TYR A 65 -5.51 -15.57 0.07
N SER A 66 -5.75 -16.34 -0.97
CA SER A 66 -6.28 -17.70 -0.84
C SER A 66 -5.97 -18.52 -2.09
N GLY A 67 -6.13 -19.82 -1.96
CA GLY A 67 -6.02 -20.73 -3.11
C GLY A 67 -4.60 -20.97 -3.61
N LEU A 68 -3.58 -20.71 -2.82
CA LEU A 68 -2.20 -20.99 -3.22
C LEU A 68 -1.97 -22.49 -3.34
N SER A 69 -1.01 -22.88 -4.16
CA SER A 69 -0.66 -24.29 -4.35
C SER A 69 -0.03 -24.93 -3.13
N GLY A 70 0.44 -24.11 -2.21
CA GLY A 70 1.07 -24.56 -0.96
C GLY A 70 1.24 -23.37 -0.04
N PRO A 71 1.89 -23.56 1.11
CA PRO A 71 2.11 -22.46 2.04
C PRO A 71 2.94 -21.36 1.39
N ALA A 72 2.62 -20.12 1.71
CA ALA A 72 3.42 -18.98 1.27
C ALA A 72 4.81 -19.05 1.91
N THR A 73 5.83 -18.87 1.13
CA THR A 73 7.21 -18.89 1.62
C THR A 73 7.74 -17.49 1.88
N THR A 74 7.41 -16.55 1.00
CA THR A 74 7.74 -15.14 1.19
C THR A 74 6.67 -14.29 0.52
N ALA A 75 6.61 -13.05 0.94
CA ALA A 75 5.77 -12.06 0.30
C ALA A 75 6.47 -10.71 0.40
N GLY A 76 6.21 -9.81 -0.49
CA GLY A 76 6.82 -8.48 -0.39
C GLY A 76 6.54 -7.58 -1.56
N PHE A 77 6.89 -6.31 -1.35
CA PHE A 77 6.81 -5.30 -2.38
C PHE A 77 8.04 -5.36 -3.27
N GLN A 78 7.84 -5.08 -4.54
CA GLN A 78 8.91 -5.05 -5.53
C GLN A 78 8.79 -3.82 -6.39
N GLN A 79 9.92 -3.40 -6.95
CA GLN A 79 9.96 -2.35 -7.94
C GLN A 79 10.79 -2.88 -9.11
N HIS A 80 10.18 -2.99 -10.28
CA HIS A 80 10.82 -3.56 -11.46
C HIS A 80 11.44 -4.94 -11.18
N GLY A 81 10.75 -5.74 -10.38
CA GLY A 81 11.22 -7.09 -10.07
C GLY A 81 12.25 -7.19 -8.96
N ALA A 82 12.70 -6.08 -8.41
CA ALA A 82 13.66 -6.08 -7.31
C ALA A 82 12.95 -5.81 -5.98
N ALA A 83 13.33 -6.54 -4.96
CA ALA A 83 12.72 -6.34 -3.64
C ALA A 83 13.02 -4.96 -3.09
N LEU A 84 11.99 -4.30 -2.56
CA LEU A 84 12.13 -2.96 -2.02
C LEU A 84 12.38 -2.92 -0.52
N ALA A 85 11.93 -3.93 0.16
CA ALA A 85 12.02 -4.00 1.61
C ALA A 85 12.30 -5.45 1.99
N PRO A 86 12.66 -5.71 3.22
CA PRO A 86 12.84 -7.09 3.63
C PRO A 86 11.58 -7.88 3.31
N ALA A 87 11.76 -9.03 2.70
CA ALA A 87 10.64 -9.90 2.38
C ALA A 87 9.98 -10.38 3.67
N ILE A 88 8.68 -10.53 3.61
CA ILE A 88 7.92 -11.05 4.74
C ILE A 88 8.12 -12.56 4.72
N ALA A 89 8.77 -13.09 5.74
CA ALA A 89 9.11 -14.50 5.79
C ALA A 89 7.89 -15.37 6.13
N ALA A 90 7.98 -16.63 5.76
CA ALA A 90 6.92 -17.59 6.03
C ALA A 90 6.49 -17.62 7.48
N SER A 91 7.42 -17.43 8.39
CA SER A 91 7.11 -17.42 9.83
C SER A 91 6.14 -16.29 10.21
N ALA A 92 6.20 -15.18 9.50
CA ALA A 92 5.31 -14.07 9.76
C ALA A 92 3.97 -14.26 9.04
N LEU A 93 3.96 -15.00 7.93
CA LEU A 93 2.74 -15.28 7.20
C LEU A 93 1.93 -16.37 7.88
N GLY A 94 2.62 -17.34 8.48
CA GLY A 94 1.95 -18.43 9.20
C GLY A 94 0.95 -19.16 8.34
N LYS A 95 -0.16 -19.56 8.94
CA LYS A 95 -1.27 -20.18 8.23
C LYS A 95 -2.37 -19.19 7.93
N ALA A 96 -2.16 -17.94 8.27
CA ALA A 96 -3.17 -16.92 8.07
C ALA A 96 -3.31 -16.63 6.57
N THR A 97 -4.51 -16.24 6.18
CA THR A 97 -4.79 -15.79 4.82
C THR A 97 -4.84 -14.27 4.76
N GLU A 98 -4.51 -13.61 5.85
CA GLU A 98 -4.50 -12.16 5.93
C GLU A 98 -3.37 -11.73 6.86
N PHE A 99 -2.66 -10.70 6.48
CA PHE A 99 -1.68 -10.08 7.36
C PHE A 99 -1.61 -8.57 7.12
N HIS A 100 -1.14 -7.88 8.14
CA HIS A 100 -1.00 -6.43 8.13
C HIS A 100 0.45 -6.06 8.38
N GLY A 101 0.85 -4.94 7.86
CA GLY A 101 2.19 -4.42 8.11
C GLY A 101 2.28 -2.96 7.81
N ASP A 102 3.42 -2.39 8.16
CA ASP A 102 3.73 -1.02 7.83
C ASP A 102 5.20 -0.92 7.48
N VAL A 103 5.53 0.03 6.65
CA VAL A 103 6.91 0.25 6.24
C VAL A 103 7.13 1.72 6.00
N GLN A 104 8.29 2.21 6.42
CA GLN A 104 8.65 3.59 6.20
C GLN A 104 9.37 3.72 4.86
N LEU A 105 9.00 4.72 4.10
CA LEU A 105 9.48 4.91 2.75
C LEU A 105 10.39 6.13 2.64
N THR A 106 11.31 6.08 1.70
CA THR A 106 12.09 7.26 1.31
C THR A 106 11.28 8.09 0.32
N ASP A 107 11.70 9.31 0.09
CA ASP A 107 11.04 10.17 -0.89
C ASP A 107 11.07 9.56 -2.29
N THR A 108 12.16 8.92 -2.65
CA THR A 108 12.28 8.25 -3.94
C THR A 108 11.31 7.09 -4.05
N GLN A 109 11.18 6.29 -2.98
CA GLN A 109 10.23 5.19 -2.97
C GLN A 109 8.79 5.68 -3.11
N ILE A 110 8.45 6.76 -2.44
CA ILE A 110 7.12 7.37 -2.55
C ILE A 110 6.87 7.81 -3.99
N SER A 111 7.85 8.46 -4.60
CA SER A 111 7.73 8.92 -5.97
C SER A 111 7.47 7.75 -6.92
N ASN A 112 8.19 6.66 -6.75
CA ASN A 112 8.05 5.48 -7.57
C ASN A 112 6.71 4.78 -7.35
N LEU A 113 6.24 4.75 -6.11
CA LEU A 113 4.93 4.21 -5.80
C LEU A 113 3.82 5.01 -6.49
N LYS A 114 3.91 6.34 -6.43
CA LYS A 114 2.95 7.21 -7.10
C LYS A 114 2.98 7.03 -8.61
N ALA A 115 4.14 6.70 -9.15
CA ALA A 115 4.30 6.50 -10.58
C ALA A 115 3.83 5.12 -11.06
N GLY A 116 3.33 4.28 -10.15
CA GLY A 116 2.81 2.97 -10.51
C GLY A 116 3.88 1.91 -10.74
N GLN A 117 5.06 2.11 -10.19
CA GLN A 117 6.20 1.22 -10.45
C GLN A 117 6.34 0.09 -9.44
N TRP A 118 5.47 0.04 -8.45
CA TRP A 118 5.53 -0.99 -7.43
C TRP A 118 4.58 -2.14 -7.72
N SER A 119 4.98 -3.33 -7.29
CA SER A 119 4.14 -4.51 -7.32
C SER A 119 4.29 -5.27 -6.01
N PHE A 120 3.44 -6.25 -5.80
CA PHE A 120 3.49 -7.13 -4.64
C PHE A 120 3.40 -8.57 -5.11
N ASN A 121 4.22 -9.45 -4.52
CA ASN A 121 4.23 -10.86 -4.88
C ASN A 121 4.15 -11.73 -3.66
N ILE A 122 3.53 -12.89 -3.82
CA ILE A 122 3.54 -13.95 -2.83
C ILE A 122 4.12 -15.19 -3.49
N SER A 123 5.16 -15.74 -2.90
CA SER A 123 5.86 -16.90 -3.42
C SER A 123 5.50 -18.17 -2.64
N THR A 124 5.62 -19.31 -3.31
CA THR A 124 5.45 -20.63 -2.69
C THR A 124 6.61 -21.52 -3.14
N MET A 125 6.67 -22.74 -2.63
CA MET A 125 7.72 -23.66 -3.06
C MET A 125 7.59 -24.03 -4.54
N ASP A 126 6.37 -24.11 -5.04
CA ASP A 126 6.15 -24.43 -6.46
C ASP A 126 6.48 -23.24 -7.36
N HIS A 127 6.39 -22.04 -6.83
CA HIS A 127 6.66 -20.83 -7.57
C HIS A 127 7.54 -19.89 -6.73
N PRO A 128 8.82 -20.22 -6.61
CA PRO A 128 9.72 -19.44 -5.75
C PRO A 128 9.95 -18.01 -6.22
N GLY A 129 9.67 -17.73 -7.48
CA GLY A 129 9.77 -16.37 -8.01
C GLY A 129 8.47 -15.60 -7.91
N GLY A 130 7.42 -16.20 -7.40
CA GLY A 130 6.11 -15.59 -7.24
C GLY A 130 5.01 -16.47 -7.80
N GLU A 131 4.05 -16.82 -6.98
CA GLU A 131 2.88 -17.56 -7.44
C GLU A 131 1.75 -16.62 -7.87
N ILE A 132 1.52 -15.57 -7.08
CA ILE A 132 0.55 -14.54 -7.42
C ILE A 132 1.17 -13.17 -7.19
N GLY A 133 0.80 -12.24 -8.01
CA GLY A 133 1.32 -10.87 -7.90
C GLY A 133 0.45 -9.87 -8.63
N GLY A 134 0.76 -8.61 -8.45
CA GLY A 134 0.06 -7.53 -9.11
C GLY A 134 0.69 -6.19 -8.85
N SER A 135 0.42 -5.24 -9.72
CA SER A 135 0.92 -3.88 -9.59
C SER A 135 0.03 -3.06 -8.67
N LEU A 136 0.65 -2.25 -7.83
CA LEU A 136 -0.10 -1.33 -7.00
C LEU A 136 -0.54 -0.15 -7.85
N LYS A 137 -1.82 0.16 -7.77
CA LYS A 137 -2.42 1.26 -8.50
C LYS A 137 -3.06 2.22 -7.54
N ARG A 138 -2.93 3.48 -7.82
CA ARG A 138 -3.58 4.49 -7.00
C ARG A 138 -5.08 4.44 -7.19
N THR A 139 -5.81 4.50 -6.12
CA THR A 139 -7.26 4.56 -6.15
C THR A 139 -7.72 5.91 -5.62
N SER A 140 -8.87 6.36 -6.09
CA SER A 140 -9.45 7.60 -5.60
C SER A 140 -10.41 7.35 -4.45
N GLY A 141 -10.49 6.10 -4.01
CA GLY A 141 -11.48 5.75 -3.02
C GLY A 141 -11.17 6.24 -1.64
N SER A 142 -12.19 6.40 -0.89
CA SER A 142 -12.09 6.55 0.55
C SER A 142 -12.63 5.26 1.12
N TYR A 143 -11.89 4.66 1.96
CA TYR A 143 -12.29 3.42 2.58
C TYR A 143 -12.76 3.66 4.00
#